data_25908049ccb7ff935e050fc0ca30962f
#
_entry.id   25908049ccb7ff935e050fc0ca30962f
#
_cell.length_a   1.000
_cell.length_b   1.000
_cell.length_c   1.000
_cell.angle_alpha   90.00
_cell.angle_beta   90.00
_cell.angle_gamma   90.00
#
_symmetry.space_group_name_H-M   'P 1'
#
loop_
_entity.id
_entity.type
_entity.pdbx_description
1 polymer ?
#
loop_
_entity_poly.entity_id
_entity_poly.type
_entity_poly.pdbx_seq_one_letter_code
_entity_poly.pdbx_strand_id
1 'polypeptide(L)'
;VGAAGDYLERAHELVRSGVDALVVDSAHGHSLGVLEATRRLKSALPDTQLVVGNVGTGEGARAVADAGADAVKVGMGPGAICTTRVVTGAGMAQITAVLEAARALDGTDVPVIADGGIKYSGDVVKALAAGGHTVMLGGMLAGTEESPGEVVLYEGRQYKVYRGMGSLSAMAAAKGSRERYFQEATDELAKLVPEGIEGRVPFK
;
A
#
# COMPACT_ATOMS: atom_id res chain seq x y z
N VAL A 1 -0.61 9.40 -3.01
CA VAL A 1 -1.72 9.96 -3.82
C VAL A 1 -2.62 8.83 -4.30
N GLY A 2 -3.87 9.12 -4.58
CA GLY A 2 -4.81 8.21 -5.24
C GLY A 2 -4.57 8.12 -6.76
N ALA A 3 -5.51 7.45 -7.44
CA ALA A 3 -5.55 7.35 -8.90
C ALA A 3 -6.83 7.98 -9.51
N ALA A 4 -7.61 8.67 -8.69
CA ALA A 4 -8.86 9.34 -9.07
C ALA A 4 -8.94 10.73 -8.45
N GLY A 5 -9.89 11.55 -8.92
CA GLY A 5 -10.13 12.88 -8.40
C GLY A 5 -8.96 13.85 -8.66
N ASP A 6 -8.55 14.53 -7.62
CA ASP A 6 -7.55 15.62 -7.62
C ASP A 6 -6.09 15.16 -7.46
N TYR A 7 -5.79 13.89 -7.76
CA TYR A 7 -4.48 13.30 -7.52
C TYR A 7 -3.30 14.07 -8.16
N LEU A 8 -3.47 14.70 -9.32
CA LEU A 8 -2.44 15.52 -9.96
C LEU A 8 -2.16 16.80 -9.17
N GLU A 9 -3.21 17.50 -8.76
CA GLU A 9 -3.08 18.72 -7.94
C GLU A 9 -2.42 18.36 -6.61
N ARG A 10 -2.87 17.30 -5.96
CA ARG A 10 -2.27 16.77 -4.74
C ARG A 10 -0.80 16.42 -4.90
N ALA A 11 -0.42 15.80 -6.02
CA ALA A 11 0.97 15.46 -6.31
C ALA A 11 1.84 16.73 -6.45
N HIS A 12 1.37 17.73 -7.18
CA HIS A 12 2.08 19.00 -7.30
C HIS A 12 2.29 19.71 -5.95
N GLU A 13 1.28 19.71 -5.08
CA GLU A 13 1.42 20.28 -3.73
C GLU A 13 2.44 19.53 -2.86
N LEU A 14 2.44 18.19 -2.94
CA LEU A 14 3.42 17.37 -2.22
C LEU A 14 4.85 17.65 -2.72
N VAL A 15 5.05 17.72 -4.02
CA VAL A 15 6.38 18.05 -4.61
C VAL A 15 6.83 19.46 -4.21
N ARG A 16 5.95 20.47 -4.25
CA ARG A 16 6.25 21.81 -3.74
C ARG A 16 6.60 21.81 -2.25
N SER A 17 6.04 20.88 -1.48
CA SER A 17 6.35 20.70 -0.06
C SER A 17 7.66 19.95 0.20
N GLY A 18 8.37 19.54 -0.86
CA GLY A 18 9.70 18.94 -0.79
C GLY A 18 9.73 17.43 -0.55
N VAL A 19 8.73 16.68 -1.03
CA VAL A 19 8.81 15.20 -0.96
C VAL A 19 9.82 14.67 -1.98
N ASP A 20 10.58 13.65 -1.61
CA ASP A 20 11.57 13.01 -2.48
C ASP A 20 10.92 12.00 -3.43
N ALA A 21 9.81 11.39 -3.04
CA ALA A 21 9.08 10.41 -3.84
C ALA A 21 7.58 10.49 -3.60
N LEU A 22 6.81 10.16 -4.62
CA LEU A 22 5.36 9.98 -4.55
C LEU A 22 5.01 8.51 -4.57
N VAL A 23 3.94 8.13 -3.87
CA VAL A 23 3.40 6.78 -3.90
C VAL A 23 1.97 6.82 -4.45
N VAL A 24 1.73 6.15 -5.57
CA VAL A 24 0.36 5.83 -6.01
C VAL A 24 -0.05 4.53 -5.32
N ASP A 25 -0.90 4.65 -4.32
CA ASP A 25 -1.24 3.56 -3.42
C ASP A 25 -2.69 3.13 -3.61
N SER A 26 -2.89 1.95 -4.17
CA SER A 26 -4.19 1.37 -4.50
C SER A 26 -4.28 -0.09 -4.05
N ALA A 27 -5.50 -0.54 -3.76
CA ALA A 27 -5.78 -1.95 -3.49
C ALA A 27 -5.59 -2.84 -4.74
N HIS A 28 -5.61 -2.25 -5.94
CA HIS A 28 -5.40 -2.95 -7.21
C HIS A 28 -4.60 -2.09 -8.21
N GLY A 29 -3.27 -2.16 -8.13
CA GLY A 29 -2.35 -1.40 -8.97
C GLY A 29 -2.43 -1.72 -10.47
N HIS A 30 -2.82 -2.93 -10.84
CA HIS A 30 -3.00 -3.36 -12.24
C HIS A 30 -4.38 -2.99 -12.82
N SER A 31 -4.99 -1.90 -12.35
CA SER A 31 -6.22 -1.35 -12.93
C SER A 31 -5.92 -0.27 -13.96
N LEU A 32 -6.80 -0.12 -14.96
CA LEU A 32 -6.64 0.90 -16.01
C LEU A 32 -6.50 2.31 -15.43
N GLY A 33 -7.27 2.64 -14.40
CA GLY A 33 -7.23 3.95 -13.75
C GLY A 33 -5.87 4.22 -13.08
N VAL A 34 -5.28 3.23 -12.42
CA VAL A 34 -3.95 3.36 -11.80
C VAL A 34 -2.85 3.49 -12.85
N LEU A 35 -2.89 2.69 -13.91
CA LEU A 35 -1.92 2.77 -15.03
C LEU A 35 -2.00 4.13 -15.75
N GLU A 36 -3.19 4.65 -15.98
CA GLU A 36 -3.41 5.98 -16.56
C GLU A 36 -2.88 7.09 -15.64
N ALA A 37 -3.22 7.04 -14.34
CA ALA A 37 -2.74 7.99 -13.35
C ALA A 37 -1.20 7.99 -13.26
N THR A 38 -0.58 6.81 -13.32
CA THR A 38 0.89 6.65 -13.32
C THR A 38 1.52 7.37 -14.51
N ARG A 39 1.01 7.15 -15.73
CA ARG A 39 1.51 7.81 -16.95
C ARG A 39 1.37 9.33 -16.86
N ARG A 40 0.23 9.81 -16.39
CA ARG A 40 -0.02 11.25 -16.23
C ARG A 40 0.88 11.89 -15.20
N LEU A 41 1.06 11.25 -14.04
CA LEU A 41 1.96 11.74 -13.00
C LEU A 41 3.41 11.79 -13.51
N LYS A 42 3.89 10.74 -14.16
CA LYS A 42 5.24 10.70 -14.70
C LYS A 42 5.46 11.73 -15.80
N SER A 43 4.45 11.98 -16.63
CA SER A 43 4.48 13.04 -17.65
C SER A 43 4.50 14.46 -17.04
N ALA A 44 3.73 14.69 -15.98
CA ALA A 44 3.63 15.98 -15.32
C ALA A 44 4.81 16.29 -14.39
N LEU A 45 5.42 15.25 -13.80
CA LEU A 45 6.48 15.34 -12.79
C LEU A 45 7.63 14.37 -13.14
N PRO A 46 8.34 14.57 -14.28
CA PRO A 46 9.29 13.57 -14.80
C PRO A 46 10.48 13.32 -13.87
N ASP A 47 10.88 14.31 -13.09
CA ASP A 47 12.02 14.23 -12.17
C ASP A 47 11.67 13.66 -10.80
N THR A 48 10.37 13.47 -10.51
CA THR A 48 9.92 12.93 -9.22
C THR A 48 9.87 11.40 -9.29
N GLN A 49 10.45 10.76 -8.27
CA GLN A 49 10.38 9.30 -8.13
C GLN A 49 8.96 8.86 -7.83
N LEU A 50 8.48 7.85 -8.54
CA LEU A 50 7.11 7.37 -8.45
C LEU A 50 7.07 5.88 -8.08
N VAL A 51 6.62 5.58 -6.86
CA VAL A 51 6.31 4.22 -6.41
C VAL A 51 4.86 3.91 -6.72
N VAL A 52 4.57 2.78 -7.34
CA VAL A 52 3.19 2.41 -7.68
C VAL A 52 2.85 1.01 -7.18
N GLY A 53 1.67 0.83 -6.64
CA GLY A 53 1.14 -0.45 -6.16
C GLY A 53 -0.30 -0.36 -5.66
N ASN A 54 -0.83 -1.49 -5.15
CA ASN A 54 -0.14 -2.76 -5.03
C ASN A 54 -0.49 -3.71 -6.17
N VAL A 55 0.46 -4.52 -6.52
CA VAL A 55 0.27 -5.61 -7.48
C VAL A 55 0.56 -6.96 -6.82
N GLY A 56 0.06 -8.05 -7.41
CA GLY A 56 0.26 -9.40 -6.89
C GLY A 56 0.84 -10.37 -7.92
N THR A 57 1.01 -9.95 -9.18
CA THR A 57 1.48 -10.80 -10.29
C THR A 57 2.63 -10.16 -11.03
N GLY A 58 3.42 -10.96 -11.72
CA GLY A 58 4.50 -10.46 -12.59
C GLY A 58 3.96 -9.61 -13.75
N GLU A 59 2.82 -9.98 -14.32
CA GLU A 59 2.15 -9.20 -15.36
C GLU A 59 1.78 -7.79 -14.85
N GLY A 60 1.17 -7.71 -13.64
CA GLY A 60 0.85 -6.44 -13.01
C GLY A 60 2.09 -5.59 -12.71
N ALA A 61 3.17 -6.22 -12.25
CA ALA A 61 4.44 -5.54 -12.00
C ALA A 61 5.02 -4.94 -13.28
N ARG A 62 5.02 -5.70 -14.37
CA ARG A 62 5.47 -5.23 -15.68
C ARG A 62 4.60 -4.09 -16.20
N ALA A 63 3.27 -4.21 -16.14
CA ALA A 63 2.35 -3.18 -16.61
C ALA A 63 2.53 -1.84 -15.87
N VAL A 64 2.77 -1.89 -14.57
CA VAL A 64 3.03 -0.70 -13.74
C VAL A 64 4.38 -0.07 -14.07
N ALA A 65 5.44 -0.87 -14.27
CA ALA A 65 6.74 -0.39 -14.69
C ALA A 65 6.68 0.26 -16.10
N ASP A 66 6.01 -0.39 -17.05
CA ASP A 66 5.81 0.13 -18.41
C ASP A 66 4.96 1.42 -18.43
N ALA A 67 4.14 1.64 -17.42
CA ALA A 67 3.41 2.89 -17.25
C ALA A 67 4.29 4.04 -16.72
N GLY A 68 5.53 3.77 -16.31
CA GLY A 68 6.52 4.76 -15.88
C GLY A 68 6.78 4.81 -14.37
N ALA A 69 6.43 3.76 -13.64
CA ALA A 69 6.80 3.66 -12.22
C ALA A 69 8.31 3.47 -12.06
N ASP A 70 8.92 4.20 -11.12
CA ASP A 70 10.33 4.04 -10.74
C ASP A 70 10.54 2.93 -9.70
N ALA A 71 9.47 2.50 -9.01
CA ALA A 71 9.48 1.33 -8.13
C ALA A 71 8.09 0.69 -8.08
N VAL A 72 8.03 -0.63 -7.88
CA VAL A 72 6.76 -1.38 -7.81
C VAL A 72 6.56 -1.93 -6.40
N LYS A 73 5.39 -1.64 -5.80
CA LYS A 73 5.00 -2.13 -4.50
C LYS A 73 4.09 -3.36 -4.64
N VAL A 74 4.50 -4.48 -4.01
CA VAL A 74 3.94 -5.82 -4.21
C VAL A 74 3.30 -6.35 -2.93
N GLY A 75 2.02 -6.74 -3.02
CA GLY A 75 1.29 -7.36 -1.93
C GLY A 75 -0.21 -7.17 -2.06
N MET A 76 -0.94 -8.27 -2.26
CA MET A 76 -2.41 -8.31 -2.34
C MET A 76 -2.97 -9.02 -1.11
N GLY A 77 -3.39 -8.24 -0.12
CA GLY A 77 -4.02 -8.73 1.10
C GLY A 77 -3.13 -9.45 2.13
N PRO A 78 -1.78 -9.32 2.18
CA PRO A 78 -0.97 -10.02 3.17
C PRO A 78 -0.91 -9.31 4.53
N GLY A 79 -1.34 -8.06 4.62
CA GLY A 79 -1.27 -7.26 5.86
C GLY A 79 -2.06 -7.88 7.01
N ALA A 80 -1.56 -7.78 8.23
CA ALA A 80 -2.20 -8.36 9.42
C ALA A 80 -3.59 -7.76 9.73
N ILE A 81 -3.83 -6.52 9.30
CA ILE A 81 -5.08 -5.78 9.45
C ILE A 81 -5.90 -5.74 8.16
N CYS A 82 -5.47 -6.43 7.10
CA CYS A 82 -6.15 -6.49 5.81
C CYS A 82 -7.08 -7.71 5.75
N THR A 83 -8.33 -7.48 5.34
CA THR A 83 -9.33 -8.54 5.14
C THR A 83 -9.74 -8.70 3.69
N THR A 84 -9.07 -8.04 2.75
CA THR A 84 -9.35 -8.13 1.30
C THR A 84 -9.51 -9.58 0.84
N ARG A 85 -8.59 -10.48 1.23
CA ARG A 85 -8.65 -11.90 0.86
C ARG A 85 -9.92 -12.60 1.33
N VAL A 86 -10.43 -12.22 2.49
CA VAL A 86 -11.64 -12.81 3.08
C VAL A 86 -12.90 -12.21 2.45
N VAL A 87 -12.91 -10.89 2.26
CA VAL A 87 -14.07 -10.14 1.77
C VAL A 87 -14.28 -10.31 0.27
N THR A 88 -13.20 -10.20 -0.52
CA THR A 88 -13.26 -10.21 -1.99
C THR A 88 -12.83 -11.53 -2.61
N GLY A 89 -12.15 -12.40 -1.88
CA GLY A 89 -11.51 -13.61 -2.40
C GLY A 89 -10.23 -13.32 -3.21
N ALA A 90 -9.86 -12.05 -3.41
CA ALA A 90 -8.67 -11.66 -4.15
C ALA A 90 -7.42 -11.66 -3.25
N GLY A 91 -6.31 -12.18 -3.77
CA GLY A 91 -5.04 -12.18 -3.06
C GLY A 91 -4.02 -13.10 -3.70
N MET A 92 -2.79 -12.96 -3.28
CA MET A 92 -1.66 -13.79 -3.72
C MET A 92 -0.79 -14.14 -2.50
N ALA A 93 -0.23 -15.34 -2.48
CA ALA A 93 0.78 -15.70 -1.48
C ALA A 93 1.98 -14.75 -1.62
N GLN A 94 2.39 -14.08 -0.52
CA GLN A 94 3.29 -12.93 -0.60
C GLN A 94 4.66 -13.25 -1.24
N ILE A 95 5.28 -14.36 -0.85
CA ILE A 95 6.58 -14.74 -1.43
C ILE A 95 6.45 -15.08 -2.92
N THR A 96 5.35 -15.71 -3.33
CA THR A 96 5.07 -15.97 -4.75
C THR A 96 4.92 -14.65 -5.52
N ALA A 97 4.15 -13.70 -4.97
CA ALA A 97 3.97 -12.39 -5.61
C ALA A 97 5.31 -11.64 -5.79
N VAL A 98 6.17 -11.65 -4.76
CA VAL A 98 7.50 -11.03 -4.83
C VAL A 98 8.38 -11.72 -5.86
N LEU A 99 8.43 -13.06 -5.86
CA LEU A 99 9.20 -13.84 -6.86
C LEU A 99 8.74 -13.56 -8.30
N GLU A 100 7.43 -13.53 -8.54
CA GLU A 100 6.89 -13.26 -9.88
C GLU A 100 7.19 -11.83 -10.33
N ALA A 101 7.01 -10.84 -9.44
CA ALA A 101 7.32 -9.46 -9.74
C ALA A 101 8.83 -9.26 -10.02
N ALA A 102 9.70 -9.83 -9.19
CA ALA A 102 11.15 -9.75 -9.38
C ALA A 102 11.58 -10.38 -10.71
N ARG A 103 11.04 -11.55 -11.07
CA ARG A 103 11.30 -12.18 -12.37
C ARG A 103 10.80 -11.36 -13.56
N ALA A 104 9.60 -10.78 -13.43
CA ALA A 104 9.03 -9.95 -14.48
C ALA A 104 9.81 -8.65 -14.71
N LEU A 105 10.47 -8.13 -13.68
CA LEU A 105 11.25 -6.89 -13.73
C LEU A 105 12.76 -7.15 -13.90
N ASP A 106 13.17 -8.41 -14.05
CA ASP A 106 14.55 -8.75 -14.30
C ASP A 106 15.10 -8.04 -15.54
N GLY A 107 16.33 -7.50 -15.45
CA GLY A 107 16.94 -6.67 -16.47
C GLY A 107 16.40 -5.24 -16.57
N THR A 108 15.56 -4.80 -15.64
CA THR A 108 15.16 -3.39 -15.48
C THR A 108 15.78 -2.78 -14.24
N ASP A 109 15.81 -1.44 -14.18
CA ASP A 109 16.27 -0.69 -12.99
C ASP A 109 15.10 -0.42 -11.99
N VAL A 110 13.94 -1.09 -12.15
CA VAL A 110 12.75 -0.87 -11.33
C VAL A 110 12.74 -1.81 -10.11
N PRO A 111 13.01 -1.31 -8.88
CA PRO A 111 13.05 -2.14 -7.69
C PRO A 111 11.66 -2.58 -7.23
N VAL A 112 11.64 -3.73 -6.54
CA VAL A 112 10.47 -4.33 -5.91
C VAL A 112 10.45 -4.02 -4.42
N ILE A 113 9.33 -3.48 -3.93
CA ILE A 113 9.03 -3.27 -2.51
C ILE A 113 8.07 -4.35 -2.06
N ALA A 114 8.50 -5.24 -1.16
CA ALA A 114 7.63 -6.28 -0.59
C ALA A 114 6.79 -5.69 0.55
N ASP A 115 5.49 -5.52 0.31
CA ASP A 115 4.56 -4.86 1.23
C ASP A 115 3.60 -5.84 1.88
N GLY A 116 3.74 -6.00 3.19
CA GLY A 116 2.82 -6.75 4.04
C GLY A 116 3.23 -8.22 4.29
N GLY A 117 2.57 -8.83 5.28
CA GLY A 117 2.81 -10.22 5.68
C GLY A 117 4.04 -10.44 6.56
N ILE A 118 4.80 -9.41 6.88
CA ILE A 118 6.04 -9.47 7.66
C ILE A 118 5.71 -9.33 9.14
N LYS A 119 5.97 -10.38 9.92
CA LYS A 119 5.73 -10.45 11.37
C LYS A 119 7.03 -10.55 12.16
N TYR A 120 8.07 -11.13 11.58
CA TYR A 120 9.35 -11.39 12.20
C TYR A 120 10.51 -10.96 11.29
N SER A 121 11.69 -10.75 11.87
CA SER A 121 12.91 -10.39 11.11
C SER A 121 13.25 -11.42 10.02
N GLY A 122 12.99 -12.72 10.29
CA GLY A 122 13.18 -13.77 9.29
C GLY A 122 12.27 -13.63 8.05
N ASP A 123 11.13 -12.98 8.17
CA ASP A 123 10.26 -12.72 7.01
C ASP A 123 10.84 -11.61 6.12
N VAL A 124 11.56 -10.63 6.70
CA VAL A 124 12.33 -9.64 5.94
C VAL A 124 13.36 -10.34 5.07
N VAL A 125 14.15 -11.26 5.65
CA VAL A 125 15.17 -12.01 4.93
C VAL A 125 14.56 -12.82 3.79
N LYS A 126 13.43 -13.49 4.02
CA LYS A 126 12.71 -14.25 2.98
C LYS A 126 12.22 -13.35 1.84
N ALA A 127 11.69 -12.17 2.16
CA ALA A 127 11.23 -11.23 1.15
C ALA A 127 12.39 -10.72 0.27
N LEU A 128 13.52 -10.37 0.89
CA LEU A 128 14.72 -9.95 0.16
C LEU A 128 15.32 -11.10 -0.67
N ALA A 129 15.40 -12.31 -0.12
CA ALA A 129 15.87 -13.51 -0.83
C ALA A 129 14.95 -13.88 -2.02
N ALA A 130 13.66 -13.55 -1.95
CA ALA A 130 12.71 -13.72 -3.05
C ALA A 130 12.83 -12.66 -4.15
N GLY A 131 13.75 -11.71 -4.03
CA GLY A 131 13.98 -10.65 -5.02
C GLY A 131 13.36 -9.30 -4.68
N GLY A 132 12.82 -9.12 -3.46
CA GLY A 132 12.48 -7.79 -2.96
C GLY A 132 13.75 -6.97 -2.70
N HIS A 133 13.75 -5.71 -3.06
CA HIS A 133 14.87 -4.80 -2.79
C HIS A 133 14.71 -4.13 -1.42
N THR A 134 13.47 -3.86 -1.04
CA THR A 134 13.08 -3.32 0.27
C THR A 134 11.79 -3.96 0.76
N VAL A 135 11.44 -3.69 2.02
CA VAL A 135 10.20 -4.16 2.63
C VAL A 135 9.40 -3.00 3.22
N MET A 136 8.07 -3.10 3.17
CA MET A 136 7.18 -2.20 3.91
C MET A 136 6.61 -2.91 5.13
N LEU A 137 6.78 -2.30 6.31
CA LEU A 137 6.42 -2.84 7.61
C LEU A 137 5.24 -2.07 8.20
N GLY A 138 4.18 -2.78 8.58
CA GLY A 138 3.05 -2.22 9.30
C GLY A 138 3.06 -2.63 10.78
N GLY A 139 2.52 -3.81 11.09
CA GLY A 139 2.33 -4.29 12.47
C GLY A 139 3.60 -4.35 13.33
N MET A 140 4.76 -4.58 12.71
CA MET A 140 6.03 -4.59 13.46
C MET A 140 6.38 -3.23 14.06
N LEU A 141 6.01 -2.14 13.41
CA LEU A 141 6.31 -0.77 13.85
C LEU A 141 5.10 -0.06 14.45
N ALA A 142 3.88 -0.58 14.28
CA ALA A 142 2.66 0.10 14.72
C ALA A 142 2.57 0.37 16.23
N GLY A 143 3.29 -0.38 17.06
CA GLY A 143 3.34 -0.22 18.50
C GLY A 143 4.46 0.67 19.02
N THR A 144 5.36 1.18 18.16
CA THR A 144 6.48 2.03 18.58
C THR A 144 6.00 3.43 19.01
N GLU A 145 6.81 4.12 19.80
CA GLU A 145 6.49 5.46 20.28
C GLU A 145 6.27 6.45 19.14
N GLU A 146 7.08 6.37 18.08
CA GLU A 146 7.04 7.25 16.92
C GLU A 146 5.83 7.01 16.02
N SER A 147 5.23 5.81 16.09
CA SER A 147 4.06 5.50 15.28
C SER A 147 2.86 6.35 15.72
N PRO A 148 2.06 6.90 14.78
CA PRO A 148 0.83 7.58 15.15
C PRO A 148 -0.17 6.57 15.75
N GLY A 149 -1.10 7.07 16.54
CA GLY A 149 -2.13 6.26 17.18
C GLY A 149 -2.22 6.55 18.67
N GLU A 150 -3.41 6.42 19.20
CA GLU A 150 -3.68 6.62 20.61
C GLU A 150 -3.11 5.49 21.45
N VAL A 151 -2.46 5.84 22.56
CA VAL A 151 -2.03 4.88 23.57
C VAL A 151 -3.20 4.63 24.52
N VAL A 152 -3.60 3.37 24.63
CA VAL A 152 -4.70 2.95 25.52
C VAL A 152 -4.20 1.96 26.56
N LEU A 153 -4.72 2.06 27.78
CA LEU A 153 -4.47 1.09 28.84
C LEU A 153 -5.56 0.00 28.77
N TYR A 154 -5.13 -1.25 28.61
CA TYR A 154 -6.03 -2.39 28.58
C TYR A 154 -5.45 -3.55 29.39
N GLU A 155 -6.22 -4.06 30.35
CA GLU A 155 -5.79 -5.15 31.26
C GLU A 155 -4.41 -4.91 31.90
N GLY A 156 -4.14 -3.66 32.32
CA GLY A 156 -2.87 -3.29 32.97
C GLY A 156 -1.67 -3.15 32.05
N ARG A 157 -1.86 -3.21 30.72
CA ARG A 157 -0.81 -3.03 29.72
C ARG A 157 -1.14 -1.91 28.75
N GLN A 158 -0.11 -1.26 28.22
CA GLN A 158 -0.25 -0.22 27.22
C GLN A 158 -0.29 -0.83 25.83
N TYR A 159 -1.19 -0.30 25.01
CA TYR A 159 -1.35 -0.64 23.60
C TYR A 159 -1.51 0.61 22.75
N LYS A 160 -1.14 0.55 21.48
CA LYS A 160 -1.55 1.54 20.48
C LYS A 160 -2.73 1.04 19.68
N VAL A 161 -3.65 1.96 19.37
CA VAL A 161 -4.72 1.70 18.39
C VAL A 161 -4.08 1.58 17.01
N TYR A 162 -4.43 0.50 16.31
CA TYR A 162 -3.91 0.20 14.98
C TYR A 162 -5.05 -0.26 14.08
N ARG A 163 -5.20 0.39 12.93
CA ARG A 163 -6.29 0.11 12.00
C ARG A 163 -5.81 0.00 10.56
N GLY A 164 -6.50 -0.84 9.78
CA GLY A 164 -6.29 -0.94 8.34
C GLY A 164 -6.84 0.26 7.60
N MET A 165 -6.22 0.62 6.48
CA MET A 165 -6.71 1.67 5.57
C MET A 165 -8.13 1.38 5.06
N GLY A 166 -8.49 0.10 4.88
CA GLY A 166 -9.84 -0.35 4.49
C GLY A 166 -10.79 -0.57 5.66
N SER A 167 -10.48 -0.16 6.90
CA SER A 167 -11.41 -0.20 8.01
C SER A 167 -12.47 0.90 7.89
N LEU A 168 -13.65 0.70 8.49
CA LEU A 168 -14.73 1.70 8.44
C LEU A 168 -14.29 3.04 9.01
N SER A 169 -13.58 3.06 10.14
CA SER A 169 -13.11 4.30 10.74
C SER A 169 -12.06 5.01 9.89
N ALA A 170 -11.19 4.28 9.19
CA ALA A 170 -10.23 4.90 8.28
C ALA A 170 -10.91 5.52 7.06
N MET A 171 -11.87 4.81 6.46
CA MET A 171 -12.66 5.30 5.33
C MET A 171 -13.57 6.46 5.70
N ALA A 172 -14.09 6.48 6.93
CA ALA A 172 -14.87 7.60 7.45
C ALA A 172 -14.03 8.85 7.69
N ALA A 173 -12.78 8.66 8.16
CA ALA A 173 -11.89 9.77 8.52
C ALA A 173 -11.20 10.42 7.31
N ALA A 174 -10.97 9.67 6.22
CA ALA A 174 -10.20 10.16 5.09
C ALA A 174 -10.73 9.65 3.74
N LYS A 175 -10.98 10.59 2.82
CA LYS A 175 -11.42 10.29 1.45
C LYS A 175 -10.40 9.39 0.72
N GLY A 176 -9.10 9.62 0.89
CA GLY A 176 -8.06 8.81 0.28
C GLY A 176 -8.09 7.33 0.67
N SER A 177 -8.60 6.99 1.88
CA SER A 177 -8.82 5.59 2.26
C SER A 177 -9.93 4.95 1.42
N ARG A 178 -10.99 5.67 1.08
CA ARG A 178 -12.06 5.19 0.19
C ARG A 178 -11.58 5.05 -1.25
N GLU A 179 -10.82 6.02 -1.75
CA GLU A 179 -10.23 6.00 -3.10
C GLU A 179 -9.32 4.79 -3.31
N ARG A 180 -8.51 4.43 -2.30
CA ARG A 180 -7.66 3.24 -2.33
C ARG A 180 -8.43 1.96 -2.63
N TYR A 181 -9.68 1.85 -2.16
CA TYR A 181 -10.55 0.68 -2.28
C TYR A 181 -11.69 0.88 -3.30
N PHE A 182 -11.61 1.91 -4.15
CA PHE A 182 -12.60 2.21 -5.19
C PHE A 182 -14.02 2.44 -4.63
N GLN A 183 -14.13 3.05 -3.45
CA GLN A 183 -15.38 3.30 -2.75
C GLN A 183 -15.68 4.80 -2.54
N GLU A 184 -15.12 5.65 -3.38
CA GLU A 184 -15.33 7.10 -3.30
C GLU A 184 -16.71 7.57 -3.75
N ALA A 185 -17.48 6.72 -4.44
CA ALA A 185 -18.79 7.08 -5.01
C ALA A 185 -19.89 7.29 -3.96
N THR A 186 -19.65 6.98 -2.69
CA THR A 186 -20.64 7.15 -1.62
C THR A 186 -20.05 7.77 -0.36
N ASP A 187 -20.80 8.69 0.24
CA ASP A 187 -20.50 9.23 1.57
C ASP A 187 -21.29 8.50 2.70
N GLU A 188 -22.18 7.60 2.33
CA GLU A 188 -22.97 6.83 3.29
C GLU A 188 -22.16 5.67 3.86
N LEU A 189 -21.74 5.76 5.12
CA LEU A 189 -20.94 4.74 5.80
C LEU A 189 -21.54 3.33 5.74
N ALA A 190 -22.87 3.24 5.77
CA ALA A 190 -23.60 1.97 5.69
C ALA A 190 -23.46 1.24 4.35
N LYS A 191 -23.01 1.93 3.30
CA LYS A 191 -22.77 1.36 1.96
C LYS A 191 -21.33 0.97 1.73
N LEU A 192 -20.40 1.33 2.64
CA LEU A 192 -19.00 0.96 2.53
C LEU A 192 -18.80 -0.51 2.89
N VAL A 193 -17.95 -1.17 2.13
CA VAL A 193 -17.53 -2.56 2.38
C VAL A 193 -16.13 -2.54 3.00
N PRO A 194 -15.97 -2.86 4.30
CA PRO A 194 -14.67 -2.81 4.94
C PRO A 194 -13.78 -3.97 4.46
N GLU A 195 -12.55 -3.63 4.07
CA GLU A 195 -11.49 -4.56 3.73
C GLU A 195 -10.32 -4.50 4.72
N GLY A 196 -10.57 -4.01 5.92
CA GLY A 196 -9.61 -3.90 7.01
C GLY A 196 -10.28 -3.94 8.36
N ILE A 197 -9.52 -4.38 9.36
CA ILE A 197 -9.93 -4.42 10.76
C ILE A 197 -9.31 -3.29 11.57
N GLU A 198 -9.88 -3.07 12.74
CA GLU A 198 -9.37 -2.19 13.78
C GLU A 198 -8.97 -3.03 14.98
N GLY A 199 -7.86 -2.70 15.62
CA GLY A 199 -7.36 -3.46 16.74
C GLY A 199 -6.34 -2.69 17.56
N ARG A 200 -5.60 -3.41 18.37
CA ARG A 200 -4.58 -2.88 19.25
C ARG A 200 -3.30 -3.69 19.09
N VAL A 201 -2.17 -3.02 19.17
CA VAL A 201 -0.84 -3.63 19.20
C VAL A 201 -0.14 -3.25 20.50
N PRO A 202 0.66 -4.13 21.11
CA PRO A 202 1.41 -3.79 22.30
C PRO A 202 2.29 -2.56 22.05
N PHE A 203 2.26 -1.62 22.99
CA PHE A 203 3.17 -0.48 23.01
C PHE A 203 4.59 -0.97 23.31
N LYS A 204 5.60 -0.43 22.64
CA LYS A 204 7.02 -0.79 22.78
C LYS A 204 7.93 0.41 22.51
#